data_004b9f246b006fd02922ccad7f53e75b
#
_entry.id   004b9f246b006fd02922ccad7f53e75b
#
_cell.length_a   1.000
_cell.length_b   1.000
_cell.length_c   1.000
_cell.angle_alpha   90.00
_cell.angle_beta   90.00
_cell.angle_gamma   90.00
#
_symmetry.space_group_name_H-M   'P 1'
#
loop_
_entity.id
_entity.type
_entity.pdbx_description
1 polymer ?
#
loop_
_entity_poly.entity_id
_entity_poly.type
_entity_poly.pdbx_seq_one_letter_code
_entity_poly.pdbx_strand_id
1 'polypeptide(L)'
;MPFCFPSSLRPCPAVLALVALVGCTAFESQVEEFPDAGPNGPDSTYAGIGQGIPFGEFGLTTEQFGAPYTGAIVQVSRSSVASVLRAGQGRRLRLVLNLAGGGKHYVNPDGTFNLGLWKARIDTYRDVDFSPYVTEGLVLAHFLMDEPGAARRWGGRPPTRAEIEEMARYSKSIWPALPTAIRTTAEWLGRGDTTYANLDIAWAQWAGPHHGAGTGLTPERFRDENVARAKELELGLIFGMNYLDGGDGSSGIPGTELHPEWWQMSAAEVAHVGTVLAAAPYACALLSWRHHAPFESRPEIRAALDSVVRVAAVRGGTSCTRRGTVPAP
;
A
#
# COMPACT_ATOMS: atom_id res chain seq x y z
N MET A 1 -22.13 -57.72 26.56
CA MET A 1 -22.51 -58.42 25.29
C MET A 1 -21.63 -57.88 24.21
N PRO A 2 -20.80 -58.72 23.60
CA PRO A 2 -19.87 -58.28 22.56
C PRO A 2 -20.51 -58.48 21.19
N PHE A 3 -20.28 -57.58 20.27
CA PHE A 3 -20.52 -57.83 18.84
C PHE A 3 -19.26 -57.57 18.03
N CYS A 4 -18.98 -58.59 17.20
CA CYS A 4 -17.82 -58.86 16.41
C CYS A 4 -17.67 -57.91 15.20
N PHE A 5 -16.40 -57.71 14.81
CA PHE A 5 -16.00 -57.29 13.49
C PHE A 5 -16.16 -58.42 12.44
N PRO A 6 -16.26 -58.06 11.16
CA PRO A 6 -15.49 -58.80 10.18
C PRO A 6 -14.60 -57.93 9.32
N SER A 7 -13.39 -58.42 9.22
CA SER A 7 -12.35 -58.07 8.28
C SER A 7 -12.73 -58.39 6.83
N SER A 8 -12.43 -57.52 5.88
CA SER A 8 -12.20 -57.96 4.49
C SER A 8 -11.13 -57.04 3.85
N LEU A 9 -9.92 -57.55 3.82
CA LEU A 9 -8.83 -57.11 2.97
C LEU A 9 -9.19 -57.40 1.51
N ARG A 10 -9.10 -56.36 0.66
CA ARG A 10 -8.93 -56.52 -0.80
C ARG A 10 -7.64 -55.86 -1.24
N PRO A 11 -6.82 -56.51 -2.07
CA PRO A 11 -5.57 -55.95 -2.54
C PRO A 11 -5.79 -54.92 -3.65
N CYS A 12 -5.12 -53.80 -3.58
CA CYS A 12 -5.00 -52.84 -4.68
C CYS A 12 -3.99 -53.28 -5.71
N PRO A 13 -4.26 -53.16 -7.00
CA PRO A 13 -3.27 -53.40 -8.06
C PRO A 13 -2.27 -52.23 -8.15
N ALA A 14 -1.00 -52.61 -8.32
CA ALA A 14 0.11 -51.72 -8.57
C ALA A 14 -0.10 -50.91 -9.87
N VAL A 15 -0.13 -49.61 -9.78
CA VAL A 15 -0.06 -48.71 -10.93
C VAL A 15 1.40 -48.33 -11.12
N LEU A 16 2.00 -48.82 -12.24
CA LEU A 16 3.32 -48.41 -12.72
C LEU A 16 3.26 -46.88 -13.05
N ALA A 17 3.96 -46.06 -12.28
CA ALA A 17 4.19 -44.67 -12.63
C ALA A 17 5.34 -44.58 -13.65
N LEU A 18 5.00 -44.20 -14.87
CA LEU A 18 5.96 -43.83 -15.92
C LEU A 18 6.50 -42.43 -15.56
N VAL A 19 7.77 -42.36 -15.16
CA VAL A 19 8.50 -41.12 -14.97
C VAL A 19 8.87 -40.56 -16.33
N ALA A 20 8.13 -39.56 -16.81
CA ALA A 20 8.55 -38.76 -17.95
C ALA A 20 9.54 -37.70 -17.46
N LEU A 21 10.81 -37.86 -17.83
CA LEU A 21 11.82 -36.82 -17.72
C LEU A 21 11.50 -35.68 -18.68
N VAL A 22 10.90 -34.62 -18.17
CA VAL A 22 10.77 -33.35 -18.90
C VAL A 22 12.06 -32.57 -18.65
N GLY A 23 12.85 -32.44 -19.72
CA GLY A 23 14.09 -31.68 -19.74
C GLY A 23 13.83 -30.22 -19.39
N CYS A 24 14.56 -29.69 -18.41
CA CYS A 24 14.69 -28.27 -18.16
C CYS A 24 15.40 -27.61 -19.34
N THR A 25 14.68 -27.04 -20.27
CA THR A 25 15.24 -26.02 -21.16
C THR A 25 15.39 -24.73 -20.36
N ALA A 26 16.61 -24.28 -20.18
CA ALA A 26 16.93 -22.97 -19.65
C ALA A 26 16.26 -21.91 -20.53
N PHE A 27 15.34 -21.15 -19.94
CA PHE A 27 14.76 -19.98 -20.57
C PHE A 27 15.80 -18.86 -20.43
N GLU A 28 16.63 -18.71 -21.46
CA GLU A 28 17.47 -17.53 -21.63
C GLU A 28 16.55 -16.35 -21.83
N SER A 29 16.44 -15.48 -20.81
CA SER A 29 15.78 -14.20 -20.93
C SER A 29 16.58 -13.32 -21.89
N GLN A 30 16.06 -13.17 -23.10
CA GLN A 30 16.53 -12.14 -24.02
C GLN A 30 16.22 -10.78 -23.36
N VAL A 31 17.27 -10.08 -22.98
CA VAL A 31 17.23 -8.68 -22.63
C VAL A 31 17.01 -7.94 -23.95
N GLU A 32 15.77 -7.57 -24.26
CA GLU A 32 15.51 -6.61 -25.33
C GLU A 32 16.15 -5.28 -24.92
N GLU A 33 17.21 -4.91 -25.61
CA GLU A 33 17.77 -3.56 -25.62
C GLU A 33 16.72 -2.61 -26.17
N PHE A 34 16.08 -1.82 -25.30
CA PHE A 34 15.24 -0.73 -25.73
C PHE A 34 16.12 0.34 -26.39
N PRO A 35 15.73 0.87 -27.56
CA PRO A 35 16.48 1.90 -28.24
C PRO A 35 16.61 3.13 -27.33
N ASP A 36 17.85 3.63 -27.21
CA ASP A 36 18.16 4.90 -26.58
C ASP A 36 17.25 5.99 -27.17
N ALA A 37 16.39 6.56 -26.35
CA ALA A 37 15.66 7.75 -26.70
C ALA A 37 16.68 8.89 -26.87
N GLY A 38 16.97 9.21 -28.13
CA GLY A 38 17.89 10.26 -28.49
C GLY A 38 17.53 11.62 -27.86
N PRO A 39 18.48 12.58 -27.77
CA PRO A 39 18.38 13.80 -26.98
C PRO A 39 17.48 14.90 -27.54
N ASN A 40 16.53 14.61 -28.42
CA ASN A 40 15.67 15.62 -29.09
C ASN A 40 14.19 15.24 -28.99
N GLY A 41 13.64 15.12 -27.76
CA GLY A 41 12.20 15.29 -27.54
C GLY A 41 11.88 16.78 -27.36
N PRO A 42 10.65 17.23 -27.73
CA PRO A 42 10.30 18.64 -27.69
C PRO A 42 10.48 19.17 -26.26
N ASP A 43 11.09 20.35 -26.15
CA ASP A 43 11.28 21.16 -24.94
C ASP A 43 10.01 21.14 -24.07
N SER A 44 9.92 20.22 -23.14
CA SER A 44 9.00 20.30 -22.05
C SER A 44 9.76 20.94 -20.90
N THR A 45 9.61 22.26 -20.79
CA THR A 45 9.83 22.98 -19.54
C THR A 45 9.39 22.08 -18.39
N TYR A 46 10.28 21.76 -17.47
CA TYR A 46 10.02 21.02 -16.25
C TYR A 46 8.93 21.73 -15.43
N ALA A 47 7.68 21.52 -15.82
CA ALA A 47 6.55 21.70 -14.92
C ALA A 47 6.69 20.60 -13.89
N GLY A 48 6.94 20.98 -12.64
CA GLY A 48 7.24 20.05 -11.54
C GLY A 48 6.29 18.85 -11.50
N ILE A 49 6.76 17.75 -10.97
CA ILE A 49 6.00 16.52 -10.70
C ILE A 49 4.58 16.94 -10.31
N GLY A 50 3.60 16.63 -11.15
CA GLY A 50 2.21 17.09 -11.24
C GLY A 50 1.71 18.00 -10.11
N GLN A 51 1.21 19.17 -10.48
CA GLN A 51 0.42 19.99 -9.57
C GLN A 51 -0.66 19.10 -8.95
N GLY A 52 -0.76 19.03 -7.62
CA GLY A 52 -1.74 18.20 -6.93
C GLY A 52 -1.11 17.17 -5.99
N ILE A 53 -1.97 16.49 -5.24
CA ILE A 53 -1.55 15.34 -4.42
C ILE A 53 -1.47 14.07 -5.28
N PRO A 54 -0.55 13.12 -4.97
CA PRO A 54 -0.52 11.82 -5.63
C PRO A 54 -1.85 11.10 -5.48
N PHE A 55 -2.36 10.59 -6.61
CA PHE A 55 -3.51 9.70 -6.66
C PHE A 55 -3.06 8.34 -7.21
N GLY A 56 -3.46 7.25 -6.56
CA GLY A 56 -3.10 5.92 -7.04
C GLY A 56 -3.50 4.79 -6.13
N GLU A 57 -2.87 3.64 -6.35
CA GLU A 57 -3.30 2.39 -5.75
C GLU A 57 -2.12 1.50 -5.38
N PHE A 58 -2.42 0.54 -4.51
CA PHE A 58 -1.50 -0.56 -4.21
C PHE A 58 -1.57 -1.62 -5.31
N GLY A 59 -0.41 -2.11 -5.70
CA GLY A 59 -0.31 -3.27 -6.59
C GLY A 59 -0.36 -2.93 -8.07
N LEU A 60 -0.22 -1.67 -8.46
CA LEU A 60 0.05 -1.31 -9.85
C LEU A 60 1.35 -1.95 -10.32
N THR A 61 1.35 -2.55 -11.51
CA THR A 61 2.56 -2.98 -12.19
C THR A 61 3.22 -1.80 -12.89
N THR A 62 4.49 -1.94 -13.28
CA THR A 62 5.22 -0.87 -13.98
C THR A 62 4.60 -0.49 -15.33
N GLU A 63 3.90 -1.42 -15.99
CA GLU A 63 3.16 -1.20 -17.23
C GLU A 63 1.91 -0.33 -17.03
N GLN A 64 1.34 -0.38 -15.82
CA GLN A 64 0.16 0.40 -15.43
C GLN A 64 0.51 1.79 -14.88
N PHE A 65 1.80 2.11 -14.76
CA PHE A 65 2.22 3.43 -14.33
C PHE A 65 1.83 4.49 -15.35
N GLY A 66 1.29 5.61 -14.88
CA GLY A 66 0.82 6.73 -15.70
C GLY A 66 -0.67 6.98 -15.52
N ALA A 67 -1.22 7.86 -16.35
CA ALA A 67 -2.61 8.29 -16.22
C ALA A 67 -3.61 7.12 -16.16
N PRO A 68 -4.59 7.18 -15.24
CA PRO A 68 -4.94 8.34 -14.39
C PRO A 68 -4.09 8.48 -13.12
N TYR A 69 -3.17 7.54 -12.87
CA TYR A 69 -2.40 7.48 -11.63
C TYR A 69 -1.21 8.45 -11.67
N THR A 70 -1.01 9.17 -10.58
CA THR A 70 0.13 10.05 -10.30
C THR A 70 0.92 9.61 -9.07
N GLY A 71 0.48 8.52 -8.45
CA GLY A 71 1.10 7.86 -7.31
C GLY A 71 0.85 6.37 -7.31
N ALA A 72 1.65 5.61 -6.57
CA ALA A 72 1.43 4.19 -6.33
C ALA A 72 2.07 3.74 -5.03
N ILE A 73 1.52 2.67 -4.45
CA ILE A 73 2.21 1.88 -3.44
C ILE A 73 2.66 0.61 -4.13
N VAL A 74 3.96 0.36 -4.11
CA VAL A 74 4.55 -0.78 -4.82
C VAL A 74 5.33 -1.69 -3.86
N GLN A 75 5.05 -2.98 -3.94
CA GLN A 75 5.92 -3.96 -3.31
C GLN A 75 7.12 -4.21 -4.22
N VAL A 76 8.29 -4.02 -3.68
CA VAL A 76 9.55 -4.25 -4.40
C VAL A 76 10.34 -5.40 -3.81
N SER A 77 11.14 -6.05 -4.65
CA SER A 77 12.21 -6.94 -4.23
C SER A 77 13.56 -6.26 -4.37
N ARG A 78 14.61 -6.82 -3.77
CA ARG A 78 15.97 -6.28 -3.94
C ARG A 78 16.39 -6.26 -5.43
N SER A 79 15.94 -7.22 -6.21
CA SER A 79 16.25 -7.31 -7.65
C SER A 79 15.40 -6.35 -8.50
N SER A 80 14.19 -5.98 -8.07
CA SER A 80 13.29 -5.14 -8.87
C SER A 80 13.29 -3.66 -8.49
N VAL A 81 13.86 -3.27 -7.33
CA VAL A 81 13.76 -1.89 -6.82
C VAL A 81 14.29 -0.86 -7.82
N ALA A 82 15.43 -1.12 -8.46
CA ALA A 82 16.01 -0.19 -9.42
C ALA A 82 15.16 -0.02 -10.68
N SER A 83 14.56 -1.09 -11.20
CA SER A 83 13.66 -1.01 -12.38
C SER A 83 12.36 -0.29 -12.05
N VAL A 84 11.79 -0.52 -10.86
CA VAL A 84 10.59 0.17 -10.40
C VAL A 84 10.84 1.67 -10.25
N LEU A 85 11.98 2.07 -9.66
CA LEU A 85 12.36 3.48 -9.52
C LEU A 85 12.51 4.15 -10.88
N ARG A 86 13.21 3.53 -11.84
CA ARG A 86 13.33 4.06 -13.22
C ARG A 86 11.96 4.17 -13.91
N ALA A 87 11.10 3.17 -13.78
CA ALA A 87 9.75 3.22 -14.36
C ALA A 87 8.91 4.35 -13.77
N GLY A 88 8.95 4.53 -12.44
CA GLY A 88 8.29 5.64 -11.76
C GLY A 88 8.82 7.00 -12.22
N GLN A 89 10.13 7.15 -12.35
CA GLN A 89 10.77 8.38 -12.84
C GLN A 89 10.36 8.68 -14.28
N GLY A 90 10.43 7.70 -15.17
CA GLY A 90 10.03 7.88 -16.58
C GLY A 90 8.54 8.22 -16.78
N ARG A 91 7.69 7.82 -15.84
CA ARG A 91 6.25 8.12 -15.86
C ARG A 91 5.85 9.25 -14.89
N ARG A 92 6.81 9.86 -14.18
CA ARG A 92 6.58 10.91 -13.18
C ARG A 92 5.59 10.48 -12.07
N LEU A 93 5.64 9.21 -11.69
CA LEU A 93 4.75 8.60 -10.71
C LEU A 93 5.41 8.61 -9.33
N ARG A 94 4.75 9.19 -8.33
CA ARG A 94 5.27 9.25 -6.95
C ARG A 94 5.01 7.94 -6.21
N LEU A 95 6.02 7.38 -5.54
CA LEU A 95 6.02 6.02 -5.04
C LEU A 95 6.08 5.96 -3.51
N VAL A 96 5.26 5.11 -2.92
CA VAL A 96 5.44 4.58 -1.57
C VAL A 96 5.95 3.14 -1.71
N LEU A 97 7.11 2.85 -1.13
CA LEU A 97 7.82 1.57 -1.33
C LEU A 97 7.56 0.60 -0.19
N ASN A 98 6.98 -0.56 -0.49
CA ASN A 98 6.88 -1.67 0.44
C ASN A 98 8.13 -2.57 0.30
N LEU A 99 9.13 -2.36 1.18
CA LEU A 99 10.38 -3.10 1.19
C LEU A 99 10.25 -4.42 1.97
N ALA A 100 9.50 -4.43 3.05
CA ALA A 100 9.34 -5.61 3.91
C ALA A 100 8.49 -6.71 3.25
N GLY A 101 7.63 -6.35 2.31
CA GLY A 101 6.66 -7.28 1.72
C GLY A 101 5.48 -7.56 2.66
N GLY A 102 4.79 -8.67 2.44
CA GLY A 102 3.65 -9.07 3.26
C GLY A 102 4.04 -9.61 4.64
N GLY A 103 3.13 -9.50 5.61
CA GLY A 103 3.33 -9.88 7.01
C GLY A 103 3.91 -11.27 7.24
N LYS A 104 3.58 -12.25 6.38
CA LYS A 104 4.12 -13.62 6.45
C LYS A 104 5.65 -13.71 6.48
N HIS A 105 6.35 -12.68 6.09
CA HIS A 105 7.82 -12.65 6.03
C HIS A 105 8.48 -12.24 7.36
N TYR A 106 7.69 -11.73 8.30
CA TYR A 106 8.21 -11.23 9.58
C TYR A 106 7.30 -11.58 10.76
N VAL A 107 6.77 -12.81 10.74
CA VAL A 107 6.07 -13.42 11.87
C VAL A 107 6.80 -14.65 12.35
N ASN A 108 6.65 -14.95 13.64
CA ASN A 108 7.07 -16.20 14.25
C ASN A 108 6.19 -17.37 13.77
N PRO A 109 6.57 -18.63 14.02
CA PRO A 109 5.74 -19.79 13.70
C PRO A 109 4.32 -19.77 14.30
N ASP A 110 4.14 -19.09 15.43
CA ASP A 110 2.84 -18.88 16.09
C ASP A 110 2.03 -17.71 15.48
N GLY A 111 2.53 -17.07 14.43
CA GLY A 111 1.89 -15.95 13.76
C GLY A 111 2.11 -14.58 14.41
N THR A 112 2.81 -14.51 15.55
CA THR A 112 3.11 -13.23 16.21
C THR A 112 4.16 -12.42 15.46
N PHE A 113 4.07 -11.08 15.53
CA PHE A 113 5.04 -10.19 14.89
C PHE A 113 6.46 -10.41 15.43
N ASN A 114 7.44 -10.37 14.52
CA ASN A 114 8.86 -10.48 14.84
C ASN A 114 9.65 -9.31 14.24
N LEU A 115 10.01 -8.36 15.09
CA LEU A 115 10.79 -7.17 14.71
C LEU A 115 12.17 -7.53 14.13
N GLY A 116 12.80 -8.59 14.64
CA GLY A 116 14.11 -9.06 14.14
C GLY A 116 14.02 -9.55 12.70
N LEU A 117 13.01 -10.34 12.37
CA LEU A 117 12.76 -10.79 11.00
C LEU A 117 12.42 -9.61 10.07
N TRP A 118 11.63 -8.63 10.57
CA TRP A 118 11.36 -7.42 9.80
C TRP A 118 12.64 -6.64 9.49
N LYS A 119 13.50 -6.40 10.50
CA LYS A 119 14.80 -5.74 10.30
C LYS A 119 15.69 -6.47 9.30
N ALA A 120 15.78 -7.80 9.40
CA ALA A 120 16.55 -8.61 8.48
C ALA A 120 16.09 -8.46 7.02
N ARG A 121 14.77 -8.27 6.78
CA ARG A 121 14.26 -7.97 5.44
C ARG A 121 14.66 -6.59 4.97
N ILE A 122 14.59 -5.59 5.83
CA ILE A 122 15.01 -4.22 5.49
C ILE A 122 16.51 -4.17 5.17
N ASP A 123 17.32 -4.93 5.90
CA ASP A 123 18.77 -5.01 5.67
C ASP A 123 19.15 -5.48 4.27
N THR A 124 18.29 -6.24 3.59
CA THR A 124 18.54 -6.65 2.19
C THR A 124 18.61 -5.49 1.20
N TYR A 125 18.13 -4.30 1.60
CA TYR A 125 18.14 -3.07 0.78
C TYR A 125 19.16 -2.04 1.27
N ARG A 126 19.97 -2.34 2.29
CA ARG A 126 20.85 -1.39 2.97
C ARG A 126 21.79 -0.63 2.05
N ASP A 127 22.20 -1.24 0.95
CA ASP A 127 23.08 -0.69 -0.07
C ASP A 127 22.35 0.12 -1.16
N VAL A 128 21.01 0.27 -1.07
CA VAL A 128 20.24 1.08 -2.01
C VAL A 128 20.20 2.52 -1.51
N ASP A 129 20.70 3.45 -2.31
CA ASP A 129 20.54 4.89 -2.02
C ASP A 129 19.22 5.40 -2.56
N PHE A 130 18.29 5.73 -1.66
CA PHE A 130 17.01 6.35 -2.00
C PHE A 130 17.07 7.89 -2.01
N SER A 131 18.16 8.50 -1.54
CA SER A 131 18.24 9.95 -1.34
C SER A 131 17.98 10.78 -2.61
N PRO A 132 18.51 10.42 -3.79
CA PRO A 132 18.20 11.15 -5.03
C PRO A 132 16.70 11.16 -5.33
N TYR A 133 16.06 10.00 -5.20
CA TYR A 133 14.63 9.83 -5.52
C TYR A 133 13.71 10.53 -4.51
N VAL A 134 14.13 10.62 -3.25
CA VAL A 134 13.42 11.40 -2.23
C VAL A 134 13.56 12.89 -2.52
N THR A 135 14.77 13.36 -2.86
CA THR A 135 15.04 14.76 -3.19
C THR A 135 14.25 15.21 -4.42
N GLU A 136 14.14 14.36 -5.43
CA GLU A 136 13.32 14.60 -6.62
C GLU A 136 11.81 14.51 -6.35
N GLY A 137 11.40 14.08 -5.16
CA GLY A 137 9.99 13.86 -4.81
C GLY A 137 9.36 12.63 -5.47
N LEU A 138 10.17 11.75 -6.08
CA LEU A 138 9.70 10.50 -6.66
C LEU A 138 9.31 9.47 -5.60
N VAL A 139 10.13 9.32 -4.56
CA VAL A 139 9.84 8.43 -3.43
C VAL A 139 9.27 9.24 -2.28
N LEU A 140 8.02 8.96 -1.95
CA LEU A 140 7.29 9.63 -0.88
C LEU A 140 7.59 9.03 0.48
N ALA A 141 7.68 7.69 0.57
CA ALA A 141 7.90 7.00 1.84
C ALA A 141 8.31 5.53 1.69
N HIS A 142 8.92 5.00 2.72
CA HIS A 142 9.02 3.58 3.02
C HIS A 142 7.76 3.14 3.80
N PHE A 143 6.98 2.23 3.22
CA PHE A 143 5.84 1.62 3.86
C PHE A 143 6.29 0.51 4.81
N LEU A 144 6.15 0.76 6.13
CA LEU A 144 6.69 -0.12 7.16
C LEU A 144 5.87 -1.41 7.30
N MET A 145 4.55 -1.27 7.39
CA MET A 145 3.66 -2.39 7.73
C MET A 145 2.20 -2.06 7.42
N ASP A 146 1.43 -3.13 7.24
CA ASP A 146 0.00 -3.11 7.01
C ASP A 146 -0.78 -3.47 8.26
N GLU A 147 -1.76 -2.63 8.65
CA GLU A 147 -2.73 -2.87 9.72
C GLU A 147 -2.12 -3.46 11.01
N PRO A 148 -1.21 -2.75 11.68
CA PRO A 148 -0.59 -3.25 12.91
C PRO A 148 -1.61 -3.56 14.00
N GLY A 149 -2.75 -2.84 14.03
CA GLY A 149 -3.80 -3.04 15.03
C GLY A 149 -4.72 -4.24 14.80
N ALA A 150 -4.62 -4.93 13.67
CA ALA A 150 -5.47 -6.07 13.34
C ALA A 150 -4.96 -7.35 14.02
N ALA A 151 -5.32 -7.58 15.28
CA ALA A 151 -4.79 -8.67 16.11
C ALA A 151 -4.86 -10.06 15.44
N ARG A 152 -5.92 -10.32 14.65
CA ARG A 152 -6.08 -11.57 13.88
C ARG A 152 -4.93 -11.85 12.90
N ARG A 153 -4.26 -10.80 12.40
CA ARG A 153 -3.12 -10.92 11.47
C ARG A 153 -1.82 -11.26 12.18
N TRP A 154 -1.77 -11.10 13.51
CA TRP A 154 -0.56 -11.14 14.32
C TRP A 154 -0.68 -12.16 15.46
N GLY A 155 -1.31 -13.32 15.20
CA GLY A 155 -1.43 -14.39 16.20
C GLY A 155 -2.09 -13.94 17.52
N GLY A 156 -2.99 -12.95 17.46
CA GLY A 156 -3.63 -12.35 18.64
C GLY A 156 -2.79 -11.30 19.38
N ARG A 157 -1.49 -11.16 19.03
CA ARG A 157 -0.57 -10.18 19.61
C ARG A 157 -0.09 -9.18 18.56
N PRO A 158 -0.81 -8.07 18.35
CA PRO A 158 -0.43 -7.06 17.38
C PRO A 158 0.87 -6.36 17.78
N PRO A 159 1.65 -5.84 16.82
CA PRO A 159 2.76 -4.96 17.10
C PRO A 159 2.34 -3.78 17.97
N THR A 160 3.17 -3.45 18.92
CA THR A 160 2.98 -2.27 19.76
C THR A 160 3.34 -0.99 19.02
N ARG A 161 2.84 0.14 19.49
CA ARG A 161 3.19 1.46 18.91
C ARG A 161 4.68 1.77 19.08
N ALA A 162 5.29 1.32 20.17
CA ALA A 162 6.74 1.42 20.39
C ALA A 162 7.54 0.58 19.38
N GLU A 163 7.07 -0.61 19.00
CA GLU A 163 7.68 -1.40 17.93
C GLU A 163 7.55 -0.72 16.57
N ILE A 164 6.43 -0.03 16.30
CA ILE A 164 6.26 0.76 15.08
C ILE A 164 7.25 1.93 15.04
N GLU A 165 7.39 2.67 16.13
CA GLU A 165 8.37 3.75 16.22
C GLU A 165 9.81 3.22 16.06
N GLU A 166 10.11 2.04 16.62
CA GLU A 166 11.40 1.37 16.44
C GLU A 166 11.63 0.94 14.97
N MET A 167 10.60 0.47 14.27
CA MET A 167 10.70 0.19 12.82
C MET A 167 11.05 1.47 12.04
N ALA A 168 10.38 2.57 12.35
CA ALA A 168 10.64 3.87 11.72
C ALA A 168 12.06 4.35 12.02
N ARG A 169 12.49 4.31 13.28
CA ARG A 169 13.84 4.63 13.71
C ARG A 169 14.89 3.77 13.00
N TYR A 170 14.65 2.48 12.89
CA TYR A 170 15.56 1.58 12.18
C TYR A 170 15.67 1.91 10.70
N SER A 171 14.56 2.16 10.03
CA SER A 171 14.56 2.61 8.63
C SER A 171 15.38 3.88 8.45
N LYS A 172 15.17 4.89 9.30
CA LYS A 172 15.92 6.16 9.25
C LYS A 172 17.38 6.03 9.63
N SER A 173 17.77 5.02 10.41
CA SER A 173 19.18 4.76 10.68
C SER A 173 19.95 4.29 9.43
N ILE A 174 19.25 3.75 8.43
CA ILE A 174 19.82 3.34 7.15
C ILE A 174 19.63 4.46 6.11
N TRP A 175 18.45 5.07 6.04
CA TRP A 175 18.06 6.10 5.07
C TRP A 175 17.47 7.32 5.79
N PRO A 176 18.30 8.22 6.31
CA PRO A 176 17.83 9.36 7.12
C PRO A 176 16.82 10.27 6.41
N ALA A 177 16.96 10.43 5.09
CA ALA A 177 16.07 11.28 4.29
C ALA A 177 14.77 10.60 3.87
N LEU A 178 14.65 9.25 3.96
CA LEU A 178 13.49 8.51 3.50
C LEU A 178 12.37 8.59 4.54
N PRO A 179 11.23 9.24 4.24
CA PRO A 179 10.09 9.26 5.15
C PRO A 179 9.55 7.85 5.38
N THR A 180 8.93 7.62 6.53
CA THR A 180 8.34 6.34 6.93
C THR A 180 6.83 6.46 7.03
N ALA A 181 6.11 5.46 6.55
CA ALA A 181 4.65 5.42 6.56
C ALA A 181 4.11 4.09 7.08
N ILE A 182 2.98 4.15 7.77
CA ILE A 182 2.29 2.96 8.27
C ILE A 182 0.80 3.00 7.91
N ARG A 183 0.23 1.88 7.44
CA ARG A 183 -1.20 1.82 7.13
C ARG A 183 -1.99 1.51 8.39
N THR A 184 -2.43 2.56 9.03
CA THR A 184 -3.41 2.57 10.12
C THR A 184 -3.94 4.00 10.28
N THR A 185 -5.06 4.16 10.97
CA THR A 185 -5.61 5.49 11.25
C THR A 185 -4.74 6.26 12.23
N ALA A 186 -4.70 7.58 12.08
CA ALA A 186 -4.06 8.46 13.06
C ALA A 186 -4.71 8.32 14.44
N GLU A 187 -6.02 8.06 14.49
CA GLU A 187 -6.76 7.76 15.71
C GLU A 187 -6.17 6.55 16.46
N TRP A 188 -5.90 5.44 15.75
CA TRP A 188 -5.29 4.26 16.36
C TRP A 188 -3.88 4.55 16.89
N LEU A 189 -3.08 5.32 16.14
CA LEU A 189 -1.73 5.72 16.57
C LEU A 189 -1.77 6.58 17.84
N GLY A 190 -2.76 7.46 17.98
CA GLY A 190 -2.92 8.33 19.12
C GLY A 190 -3.48 7.68 20.39
N ARG A 191 -3.83 6.39 20.35
CA ARG A 191 -4.28 5.66 21.54
C ARG A 191 -3.08 5.16 22.35
N GLY A 192 -2.60 5.90 23.32
CA GLY A 192 -1.50 5.54 24.22
C GLY A 192 -0.44 6.62 24.30
N ASP A 193 0.66 6.32 24.98
CA ASP A 193 1.68 7.30 25.37
C ASP A 193 2.90 7.32 24.45
N THR A 194 2.83 6.68 23.28
CA THR A 194 3.98 6.64 22.34
C THR A 194 4.14 7.97 21.64
N THR A 195 5.31 8.59 21.79
CA THR A 195 5.75 9.72 20.99
C THR A 195 6.43 9.23 19.72
N TYR A 196 5.98 9.72 18.58
CA TYR A 196 6.59 9.41 17.30
C TYR A 196 7.66 10.45 16.94
N ALA A 197 8.92 10.05 16.98
CA ALA A 197 10.04 10.90 16.56
C ALA A 197 10.54 10.55 15.17
N ASN A 198 10.32 9.30 14.73
CA ASN A 198 10.83 8.77 13.46
C ASN A 198 9.74 8.36 12.50
N LEU A 199 8.53 8.03 12.97
CA LEU A 199 7.38 7.82 12.09
C LEU A 199 6.94 9.16 11.51
N ASP A 200 6.82 9.23 10.18
CA ASP A 200 6.46 10.47 9.47
C ASP A 200 5.00 10.53 9.06
N ILE A 201 4.37 9.39 8.70
CA ILE A 201 3.10 9.37 8.00
C ILE A 201 2.16 8.30 8.55
N ALA A 202 0.93 8.70 8.86
CA ALA A 202 -0.21 7.80 9.00
C ALA A 202 -0.89 7.62 7.64
N TRP A 203 -1.29 6.39 7.28
CA TRP A 203 -2.09 6.13 6.11
C TRP A 203 -3.45 5.59 6.54
N ALA A 204 -4.43 6.48 6.61
CA ALA A 204 -5.80 6.18 7.00
C ALA A 204 -6.61 5.71 5.79
N GLN A 205 -7.07 4.47 5.82
CA GLN A 205 -7.88 3.90 4.77
C GLN A 205 -9.34 3.78 5.20
N TRP A 206 -10.24 4.36 4.39
CA TRP A 206 -11.66 4.11 4.50
C TRP A 206 -11.97 2.66 4.11
N ALA A 207 -12.61 1.93 5.02
CA ALA A 207 -12.99 0.53 4.83
C ALA A 207 -14.52 0.33 4.95
N GLY A 208 -15.29 1.40 4.75
CA GLY A 208 -16.75 1.39 4.77
C GLY A 208 -17.36 1.81 6.11
N PRO A 209 -18.68 2.10 6.09
CA PRO A 209 -19.38 2.56 7.30
C PRO A 209 -19.74 1.44 8.27
N HIS A 210 -19.63 0.18 7.84
CA HIS A 210 -20.05 -0.98 8.63
C HIS A 210 -18.87 -1.78 9.19
N HIS A 211 -17.67 -1.60 8.64
CA HIS A 211 -16.49 -2.39 8.96
C HIS A 211 -15.23 -1.54 9.05
N GLY A 212 -14.25 -2.03 9.82
CA GLY A 212 -12.92 -1.43 9.89
C GLY A 212 -12.93 0.01 10.40
N ALA A 213 -12.06 0.84 9.84
CA ALA A 213 -11.77 2.18 10.33
C ALA A 213 -12.89 3.21 10.08
N GLY A 214 -13.83 2.93 9.18
CA GLY A 214 -14.97 3.81 8.88
C GLY A 214 -16.24 3.49 9.68
N THR A 215 -16.23 2.47 10.52
CA THR A 215 -17.43 1.98 11.22
C THR A 215 -18.16 3.10 11.99
N GLY A 216 -19.43 3.31 11.66
CA GLY A 216 -20.28 4.31 12.29
C GLY A 216 -19.94 5.76 11.95
N LEU A 217 -19.05 5.98 10.98
CA LEU A 217 -18.64 7.32 10.55
C LEU A 217 -19.22 7.66 9.17
N THR A 218 -19.37 8.97 8.90
CA THR A 218 -19.46 9.47 7.53
C THR A 218 -18.05 9.69 6.98
N PRO A 219 -17.86 9.74 5.65
CA PRO A 219 -16.55 10.04 5.05
C PRO A 219 -15.93 11.35 5.54
N GLU A 220 -16.76 12.38 5.74
CA GLU A 220 -16.33 13.70 6.25
C GLU A 220 -15.81 13.58 7.68
N ARG A 221 -16.56 12.89 8.53
CA ARG A 221 -16.16 12.68 9.93
C ARG A 221 -14.90 11.84 10.03
N PHE A 222 -14.78 10.77 9.25
CA PHE A 222 -13.57 9.97 9.15
C PHE A 222 -12.36 10.81 8.74
N ARG A 223 -12.53 11.66 7.70
CA ARG A 223 -11.51 12.63 7.26
C ARG A 223 -11.10 13.56 8.41
N ASP A 224 -12.08 14.22 9.03
CA ASP A 224 -11.82 15.28 10.02
C ASP A 224 -11.16 14.73 11.28
N GLU A 225 -11.59 13.57 11.78
CA GLU A 225 -10.99 12.92 12.95
C GLU A 225 -9.54 12.50 12.66
N ASN A 226 -9.25 11.92 11.47
CA ASN A 226 -7.88 11.56 11.12
C ASN A 226 -6.99 12.78 10.89
N VAL A 227 -7.51 13.86 10.30
CA VAL A 227 -6.77 15.12 10.15
C VAL A 227 -6.44 15.74 11.51
N ALA A 228 -7.42 15.82 12.40
CA ALA A 228 -7.20 16.38 13.75
C ALA A 228 -6.12 15.58 14.50
N ARG A 229 -6.25 14.26 14.50
CA ARG A 229 -5.30 13.40 15.20
C ARG A 229 -3.92 13.37 14.57
N ALA A 230 -3.81 13.38 13.22
CA ALA A 230 -2.51 13.48 12.55
C ALA A 230 -1.78 14.78 12.89
N LYS A 231 -2.52 15.91 13.00
CA LYS A 231 -1.96 17.19 13.45
C LYS A 231 -1.43 17.13 14.88
N GLU A 232 -2.19 16.53 15.80
CA GLU A 232 -1.77 16.37 17.21
C GLU A 232 -0.51 15.53 17.33
N LEU A 233 -0.35 14.51 16.48
CA LEU A 233 0.81 13.62 16.43
C LEU A 233 1.95 14.17 15.56
N GLU A 234 1.77 15.33 14.92
CA GLU A 234 2.68 15.94 13.96
C GLU A 234 3.03 15.05 12.78
N LEU A 235 2.16 14.12 12.40
CA LEU A 235 2.35 13.19 11.28
C LEU A 235 1.79 13.78 9.99
N GLY A 236 2.43 13.49 8.86
CA GLY A 236 1.79 13.57 7.55
C GLY A 236 0.63 12.59 7.44
N LEU A 237 -0.26 12.80 6.46
CA LEU A 237 -1.44 11.95 6.31
C LEU A 237 -1.65 11.57 4.85
N ILE A 238 -1.67 10.26 4.60
CA ILE A 238 -2.15 9.66 3.36
C ILE A 238 -3.57 9.16 3.63
N PHE A 239 -4.50 9.43 2.73
CA PHE A 239 -5.79 8.76 2.71
C PHE A 239 -5.84 7.66 1.66
N GLY A 240 -6.79 6.74 1.80
CA GLY A 240 -7.10 5.72 0.81
C GLY A 240 -8.50 5.16 1.00
N MET A 241 -8.95 4.39 0.02
CA MET A 241 -10.23 3.67 0.03
C MET A 241 -9.99 2.18 -0.17
N ASN A 242 -10.82 1.35 0.43
CA ASN A 242 -10.91 -0.06 0.10
C ASN A 242 -12.08 -0.28 -0.87
N TYR A 243 -11.84 -0.19 -2.15
CA TYR A 243 -12.89 -0.30 -3.17
C TYR A 243 -13.65 -1.63 -3.13
N LEU A 244 -12.94 -2.71 -2.78
CA LEU A 244 -13.46 -4.07 -2.93
C LEU A 244 -14.22 -4.57 -1.69
N ASP A 245 -13.96 -3.94 -0.53
CA ASP A 245 -14.54 -4.36 0.75
C ASP A 245 -15.06 -3.17 1.59
N GLY A 246 -15.09 -1.96 1.02
CA GLY A 246 -15.42 -0.73 1.74
C GLY A 246 -16.76 -0.10 1.40
N GLY A 247 -17.65 -0.83 0.73
CA GLY A 247 -18.98 -0.37 0.36
C GLY A 247 -20.01 -0.51 1.48
N ASP A 248 -21.10 0.26 1.35
CA ASP A 248 -22.25 0.28 2.27
C ASP A 248 -23.34 -0.74 1.91
N GLY A 249 -23.16 -1.51 0.82
CA GLY A 249 -24.13 -2.45 0.28
C GLY A 249 -24.92 -1.91 -0.90
N SER A 250 -24.85 -0.62 -1.21
CA SER A 250 -25.58 0.00 -2.32
C SER A 250 -25.19 -0.54 -3.71
N SER A 251 -23.98 -1.09 -3.85
CA SER A 251 -23.54 -1.73 -5.08
C SER A 251 -24.24 -3.05 -5.36
N GLY A 252 -24.75 -3.74 -4.32
CA GLY A 252 -25.24 -5.11 -4.40
C GLY A 252 -24.19 -6.16 -4.76
N ILE A 253 -22.90 -5.79 -4.83
CA ILE A 253 -21.81 -6.69 -5.21
C ILE A 253 -21.03 -7.08 -3.96
N PRO A 254 -20.94 -8.39 -3.61
CA PRO A 254 -20.15 -8.85 -2.47
C PRO A 254 -18.70 -8.40 -2.55
N GLY A 255 -18.06 -8.30 -1.40
CA GLY A 255 -16.64 -8.01 -1.25
C GLY A 255 -15.73 -9.11 -1.78
N THR A 256 -14.49 -9.08 -1.36
CA THR A 256 -13.50 -10.11 -1.76
C THR A 256 -13.79 -11.46 -1.09
N GLU A 257 -13.13 -12.51 -1.58
CA GLU A 257 -13.19 -13.85 -0.95
C GLU A 257 -12.75 -13.84 0.54
N LEU A 258 -11.95 -12.86 0.93
CA LEU A 258 -11.53 -12.69 2.34
C LEU A 258 -12.64 -12.09 3.21
N HIS A 259 -13.57 -11.37 2.59
CA HIS A 259 -14.66 -10.66 3.25
C HIS A 259 -15.95 -10.76 2.40
N PRO A 260 -16.47 -11.96 2.15
CA PRO A 260 -17.64 -12.15 1.28
C PRO A 260 -18.92 -11.52 1.84
N GLU A 261 -18.97 -11.23 3.14
CA GLU A 261 -20.04 -10.53 3.83
C GLU A 261 -19.97 -9.00 3.74
N TRP A 262 -18.89 -8.46 3.19
CA TRP A 262 -18.71 -7.04 2.94
C TRP A 262 -19.12 -6.72 1.50
N TRP A 263 -19.05 -5.46 1.12
CA TRP A 263 -19.50 -4.98 -0.17
C TRP A 263 -18.43 -4.23 -0.92
N GLN A 264 -18.42 -4.37 -2.24
CA GLN A 264 -17.68 -3.47 -3.09
C GLN A 264 -18.33 -2.08 -3.05
N MET A 265 -17.54 -1.04 -3.17
CA MET A 265 -18.07 0.32 -3.27
C MET A 265 -18.84 0.49 -4.60
N SER A 266 -19.98 1.16 -4.53
CA SER A 266 -20.70 1.66 -5.71
C SER A 266 -19.97 2.86 -6.33
N ALA A 267 -20.31 3.23 -7.57
CA ALA A 267 -19.73 4.40 -8.23
C ALA A 267 -20.02 5.71 -7.44
N ALA A 268 -21.22 5.81 -6.86
CA ALA A 268 -21.59 6.96 -6.03
C ALA A 268 -20.71 7.06 -4.78
N GLU A 269 -20.44 5.93 -4.11
CA GLU A 269 -19.55 5.90 -2.95
C GLU A 269 -18.11 6.22 -3.33
N VAL A 270 -17.59 5.65 -4.43
CA VAL A 270 -16.23 5.97 -4.92
C VAL A 270 -16.10 7.46 -5.18
N ALA A 271 -17.07 8.07 -5.88
CA ALA A 271 -17.05 9.51 -6.16
C ALA A 271 -17.15 10.34 -4.88
N HIS A 272 -18.09 10.02 -3.99
CA HIS A 272 -18.32 10.78 -2.76
C HIS A 272 -17.15 10.66 -1.79
N VAL A 273 -16.82 9.45 -1.37
CA VAL A 273 -15.73 9.19 -0.41
C VAL A 273 -14.40 9.69 -0.98
N GLY A 274 -14.11 9.34 -2.24
CA GLY A 274 -12.86 9.73 -2.89
C GLY A 274 -12.67 11.24 -2.97
N THR A 275 -13.71 11.98 -3.36
CA THR A 275 -13.63 13.45 -3.44
C THR A 275 -13.51 14.09 -2.05
N VAL A 276 -14.23 13.60 -1.04
CA VAL A 276 -14.12 14.07 0.35
C VAL A 276 -12.68 13.88 0.88
N LEU A 277 -12.09 12.71 0.65
CA LEU A 277 -10.73 12.42 1.12
C LEU A 277 -9.67 13.18 0.32
N ALA A 278 -9.81 13.24 -1.02
CA ALA A 278 -8.90 13.99 -1.88
C ALA A 278 -8.92 15.50 -1.58
N ALA A 279 -10.08 16.06 -1.22
CA ALA A 279 -10.22 17.47 -0.90
C ALA A 279 -9.61 17.85 0.46
N ALA A 280 -9.24 16.89 1.32
CA ALA A 280 -8.70 17.16 2.65
C ALA A 280 -7.42 18.03 2.60
N PRO A 281 -7.38 19.28 3.13
CA PRO A 281 -6.21 20.16 2.96
C PRO A 281 -4.92 19.64 3.57
N TYR A 282 -5.03 18.75 4.54
CA TYR A 282 -3.89 18.16 5.23
C TYR A 282 -3.35 16.90 4.56
N ALA A 283 -4.14 16.24 3.69
CA ALA A 283 -3.70 15.04 3.01
C ALA A 283 -2.56 15.32 2.03
N CYS A 284 -1.53 14.49 2.05
CA CYS A 284 -0.41 14.59 1.14
C CYS A 284 -0.50 13.63 -0.05
N ALA A 285 -1.38 12.62 0.00
CA ALA A 285 -1.67 11.69 -1.07
C ALA A 285 -3.04 11.03 -0.85
N LEU A 286 -3.63 10.51 -1.92
CA LEU A 286 -4.76 9.59 -1.90
C LEU A 286 -4.32 8.28 -2.57
N LEU A 287 -4.01 7.27 -1.77
CA LEU A 287 -3.50 5.99 -2.23
C LEU A 287 -4.40 4.87 -1.71
N SER A 288 -5.10 4.16 -2.60
CA SER A 288 -6.17 3.23 -2.25
C SER A 288 -5.73 1.77 -2.28
N TRP A 289 -6.42 0.92 -1.60
CA TRP A 289 -6.30 -0.53 -1.64
C TRP A 289 -7.39 -1.10 -2.52
N ARG A 290 -7.09 -1.90 -3.47
CA ARG A 290 -5.90 -2.14 -4.30
C ARG A 290 -6.36 -2.11 -5.74
N HIS A 291 -5.45 -1.94 -6.68
CA HIS A 291 -5.77 -2.06 -8.10
C HIS A 291 -6.49 -3.37 -8.42
N HIS A 292 -7.63 -3.25 -9.09
CA HIS A 292 -8.44 -4.40 -9.52
C HIS A 292 -9.10 -4.09 -10.85
N ALA A 293 -8.45 -4.51 -11.93
CA ALA A 293 -8.87 -4.20 -13.28
C ALA A 293 -10.36 -4.51 -13.56
N PRO A 294 -10.96 -5.64 -13.12
CA PRO A 294 -12.38 -5.89 -13.30
C PRO A 294 -13.30 -4.87 -12.62
N PHE A 295 -12.90 -4.33 -11.46
CA PHE A 295 -13.64 -3.27 -10.77
C PHE A 295 -13.54 -1.95 -11.54
N GLU A 296 -12.32 -1.54 -11.88
CA GLU A 296 -12.02 -0.24 -12.46
C GLU A 296 -12.39 -0.13 -13.95
N SER A 297 -12.53 -1.26 -14.67
CA SER A 297 -12.96 -1.27 -16.05
C SER A 297 -14.45 -0.96 -16.24
N ARG A 298 -15.25 -0.99 -15.17
CA ARG A 298 -16.67 -0.62 -15.22
C ARG A 298 -16.80 0.87 -15.53
N PRO A 299 -17.58 1.27 -16.57
CA PRO A 299 -17.65 2.65 -17.03
C PRO A 299 -18.05 3.64 -15.92
N GLU A 300 -19.01 3.26 -15.07
CA GLU A 300 -19.49 4.07 -13.96
C GLU A 300 -18.43 4.27 -12.86
N ILE A 301 -17.62 3.23 -12.58
CA ILE A 301 -16.50 3.33 -11.63
C ILE A 301 -15.40 4.23 -12.19
N ARG A 302 -15.09 4.08 -13.49
CA ARG A 302 -14.10 4.94 -14.15
C ARG A 302 -14.49 6.41 -14.10
N ALA A 303 -15.74 6.73 -14.41
CA ALA A 303 -16.26 8.10 -14.30
C ALA A 303 -16.19 8.65 -12.87
N ALA A 304 -16.46 7.79 -11.87
CA ALA A 304 -16.30 8.15 -10.46
C ALA A 304 -14.84 8.43 -10.10
N LEU A 305 -13.91 7.55 -10.49
CA LEU A 305 -12.48 7.75 -10.28
C LEU A 305 -11.95 9.00 -10.99
N ASP A 306 -12.41 9.29 -12.22
CA ASP A 306 -12.05 10.54 -12.91
C ASP A 306 -12.45 11.80 -12.13
N SER A 307 -13.55 11.74 -11.38
CA SER A 307 -13.97 12.84 -10.51
C SER A 307 -13.02 13.03 -9.33
N VAL A 308 -12.59 11.93 -8.73
CA VAL A 308 -11.59 11.93 -7.64
C VAL A 308 -10.24 12.45 -8.13
N VAL A 309 -9.79 11.99 -9.30
CA VAL A 309 -8.53 12.43 -9.94
C VAL A 309 -8.54 13.94 -10.18
N ARG A 310 -9.65 14.50 -10.68
CA ARG A 310 -9.77 15.96 -10.87
C ARG A 310 -9.61 16.74 -9.58
N VAL A 311 -10.20 16.26 -8.46
CA VAL A 311 -10.03 16.89 -7.15
C VAL A 311 -8.58 16.79 -6.67
N ALA A 312 -7.97 15.62 -6.79
CA ALA A 312 -6.58 15.42 -6.39
C ALA A 312 -5.60 16.29 -7.19
N ALA A 313 -5.84 16.47 -8.51
CA ALA A 313 -4.97 17.22 -9.42
C ALA A 313 -4.93 18.72 -9.16
N VAL A 314 -6.05 19.33 -8.70
CA VAL A 314 -6.11 20.77 -8.43
C VAL A 314 -5.68 21.14 -7.01
N ARG A 315 -5.45 20.14 -6.16
CA ARG A 315 -4.99 20.35 -4.79
C ARG A 315 -3.55 20.85 -4.76
N GLY A 316 -3.29 21.90 -4.00
CA GLY A 316 -1.93 22.32 -3.67
C GLY A 316 -1.15 21.16 -3.03
N GLY A 317 0.09 20.98 -3.46
CA GLY A 317 0.97 19.94 -2.92
C GLY A 317 1.16 20.14 -1.41
N THR A 318 0.98 19.05 -0.65
CA THR A 318 1.22 19.00 0.79
C THR A 318 2.33 17.99 1.02
N SER A 319 3.35 18.35 1.80
CA SER A 319 4.45 17.43 2.11
C SER A 319 3.94 16.19 2.84
N CYS A 320 4.44 15.02 2.46
CA CYS A 320 4.27 13.77 3.17
C CYS A 320 5.32 13.56 4.28
N THR A 321 6.05 14.59 4.68
CA THR A 321 6.98 14.50 5.81
C THR A 321 6.29 14.86 7.11
N ARG A 322 6.88 14.47 8.23
CA ARG A 322 6.45 14.91 9.56
C ARG A 322 6.47 16.44 9.65
N ARG A 323 5.44 17.04 10.23
CA ARG A 323 5.22 18.50 10.18
C ARG A 323 5.73 19.28 11.39
N GLY A 324 6.49 18.68 12.29
CA GLY A 324 7.22 19.39 13.34
C GLY A 324 8.65 19.77 12.94
N THR A 325 9.15 19.23 11.84
CA THR A 325 10.49 19.46 11.31
C THR A 325 10.41 19.94 9.87
N VAL A 326 9.95 21.19 9.66
CA VAL A 326 10.26 21.89 8.41
C VAL A 326 11.77 22.21 8.49
N PRO A 327 12.62 21.62 7.62
CA PRO A 327 13.96 22.18 7.46
C PRO A 327 13.75 23.62 7.04
N ALA A 328 14.41 24.54 7.71
CA ALA A 328 14.46 25.93 7.26
C ALA A 328 14.95 25.97 5.81
N PRO A 329 14.41 26.89 4.98
CA PRO A 329 14.76 27.03 3.58
C PRO A 329 16.26 27.32 3.39
#